data_d32897e3fc7adcef81307b2dd51862e7
#
_entry.id   d32897e3fc7adcef81307b2dd51862e7
#
_cell.length_a   1.000
_cell.length_b   1.000
_cell.length_c   1.000
_cell.angle_alpha   90.00
_cell.angle_beta   90.00
_cell.angle_gamma   90.00
#
_symmetry.space_group_name_H-M   'P 1'
#
loop_
_entity.id
_entity.type
_entity.pdbx_description
1 polymer ?
#
loop_
_entity_poly.entity_id
_entity_poly.type
_entity_poly.pdbx_seq_one_letter_code
_entity_poly.pdbx_strand_id
1 'polypeptide(L)'
;WMMSGAVMCDTMGIESRDCFYTFLPLYHGAASLSAGATALTAGASLALRRKFSCREFWADVRRHQVTVCQYIGEICRYLLSEPEHPDDRRHGMRTMVGAGLSADVWQRFVERFGEMRIFEGWGSTEANTNTLNVDNRVGSCGRVPFWEKTNLRLVRYDVETDTHLRDANGCLIPCRPGEVGEAIGLIHNYPDIVAGRFEGYTSPAETERKILRNVFTLGDAAWSSGDLLRCDEDGYCWFVDRVG
;
A
#
# COMPACT_ATOMS: atom_id res chain seq x y z
N TRP A 1 15.59 -6.52 2.56
CA TRP A 1 14.72 -7.63 2.88
C TRP A 1 14.53 -7.75 4.39
N MET A 2 15.60 -7.97 5.19
CA MET A 2 15.55 -8.03 6.65
C MET A 2 15.04 -6.74 7.30
N MET A 3 15.47 -5.58 6.82
CA MET A 3 15.01 -4.29 7.34
C MET A 3 13.51 -4.08 7.10
N SER A 4 13.00 -4.43 5.92
CA SER A 4 11.57 -4.39 5.63
C SER A 4 10.79 -5.32 6.57
N GLY A 5 11.28 -6.55 6.77
CA GLY A 5 10.66 -7.49 7.71
C GLY A 5 10.61 -6.95 9.14
N ALA A 6 11.71 -6.37 9.63
CA ALA A 6 11.78 -5.81 10.99
C ALA A 6 10.79 -4.65 11.20
N VAL A 7 10.74 -3.72 10.23
CA VAL A 7 9.78 -2.60 10.29
C VAL A 7 8.34 -3.10 10.31
N MET A 8 8.01 -4.09 9.46
CA MET A 8 6.66 -4.65 9.41
C MET A 8 6.31 -5.45 10.66
N CYS A 9 7.28 -6.19 11.25
CA CYS A 9 7.07 -6.88 12.53
C CYS A 9 6.70 -5.90 13.63
N ASP A 10 7.47 -4.82 13.78
CA ASP A 10 7.23 -3.79 14.79
C ASP A 10 5.88 -3.09 14.55
N THR A 11 5.64 -2.65 13.31
CA THR A 11 4.41 -1.93 12.94
C THR A 11 3.15 -2.75 13.16
N MET A 12 3.16 -4.03 12.78
CA MET A 12 1.98 -4.91 12.89
C MET A 12 1.92 -5.71 14.20
N GLY A 13 2.95 -5.67 15.01
CA GLY A 13 3.07 -6.47 16.23
C GLY A 13 3.10 -7.97 15.93
N ILE A 14 3.96 -8.39 14.99
CA ILE A 14 4.09 -9.79 14.60
C ILE A 14 5.12 -10.50 15.49
N GLU A 15 4.73 -11.66 16.01
CA GLU A 15 5.53 -12.47 16.92
C GLU A 15 5.75 -13.88 16.38
N SER A 16 6.66 -14.64 16.99
CA SER A 16 6.99 -16.02 16.58
C SER A 16 5.82 -17.02 16.66
N ARG A 17 4.80 -16.69 17.45
CA ARG A 17 3.57 -17.51 17.56
C ARG A 17 2.58 -17.29 16.41
N ASP A 18 2.81 -16.28 15.57
CA ASP A 18 1.91 -15.95 14.47
C ASP A 18 2.08 -16.91 13.28
N CYS A 19 1.01 -17.02 12.49
CA CYS A 19 1.02 -17.68 11.21
C CYS A 19 0.58 -16.69 10.14
N PHE A 20 1.49 -16.34 9.26
CA PHE A 20 1.24 -15.47 8.13
C PHE A 20 0.73 -16.27 6.93
N TYR A 21 -0.38 -15.86 6.32
CA TYR A 21 -0.95 -16.52 5.15
C TYR A 21 -0.82 -15.64 3.91
N THR A 22 -0.29 -16.24 2.83
CA THR A 22 -0.26 -15.59 1.51
C THR A 22 -0.53 -16.60 0.39
N PHE A 23 -1.22 -16.14 -0.61
CA PHE A 23 -1.55 -16.84 -1.87
C PHE A 23 -1.05 -16.08 -3.08
N LEU A 24 -0.32 -14.98 -2.86
CA LEU A 24 0.32 -14.22 -3.92
C LEU A 24 1.64 -14.87 -4.33
N PRO A 25 2.06 -14.73 -5.59
CA PRO A 25 3.34 -15.24 -6.04
C PRO A 25 4.52 -14.65 -5.25
N LEU A 26 5.47 -15.47 -4.85
CA LEU A 26 6.63 -15.05 -4.05
C LEU A 26 7.57 -14.07 -4.78
N TYR A 27 7.48 -13.96 -6.11
CA TYR A 27 8.20 -12.92 -6.84
C TYR A 27 7.56 -11.52 -6.68
N HIS A 28 6.32 -11.43 -6.23
CA HIS A 28 5.66 -10.16 -5.97
C HIS A 28 6.14 -9.58 -4.64
N GLY A 29 6.50 -8.29 -4.62
CA GLY A 29 7.01 -7.60 -3.43
C GLY A 29 6.12 -7.75 -2.20
N ALA A 30 4.81 -7.72 -2.38
CA ALA A 30 3.87 -7.93 -1.29
C ALA A 30 4.02 -9.32 -0.64
N ALA A 31 4.19 -10.41 -1.41
CA ALA A 31 4.37 -11.75 -0.84
C ALA A 31 5.78 -11.95 -0.26
N SER A 32 6.82 -11.47 -0.94
CA SER A 32 8.20 -11.67 -0.49
C SER A 32 8.61 -10.70 0.62
N LEU A 33 8.27 -9.42 0.49
CA LEU A 33 8.69 -8.39 1.46
C LEU A 33 7.72 -8.25 2.62
N SER A 34 6.40 -8.17 2.35
CA SER A 34 5.44 -7.99 3.45
C SER A 34 5.15 -9.30 4.19
N ALA A 35 4.93 -10.42 3.50
CA ALA A 35 4.64 -11.68 4.17
C ALA A 35 5.91 -12.48 4.51
N GLY A 36 6.75 -12.79 3.52
CA GLY A 36 7.90 -13.66 3.69
C GLY A 36 8.97 -13.09 4.61
N ALA A 37 9.39 -11.83 4.35
CA ALA A 37 10.42 -11.19 5.18
C ALA A 37 9.93 -10.98 6.62
N THR A 38 8.65 -10.59 6.79
CA THR A 38 8.07 -10.39 8.13
C THR A 38 7.99 -11.72 8.90
N ALA A 39 7.47 -12.77 8.30
CA ALA A 39 7.38 -14.07 8.94
C ALA A 39 8.77 -14.60 9.34
N LEU A 40 9.76 -14.52 8.45
CA LEU A 40 11.13 -14.97 8.75
C LEU A 40 11.80 -14.12 9.83
N THR A 41 11.60 -12.82 9.82
CA THR A 41 12.20 -11.91 10.82
C THR A 41 11.60 -12.16 12.21
N ALA A 42 10.29 -12.38 12.29
CA ALA A 42 9.59 -12.66 13.55
C ALA A 42 9.83 -14.10 14.06
N GLY A 43 10.39 -15.00 13.23
CA GLY A 43 10.38 -16.45 13.52
C GLY A 43 8.98 -17.05 13.47
N ALA A 44 8.04 -16.41 12.77
CA ALA A 44 6.67 -16.84 12.61
C ALA A 44 6.51 -17.90 11.52
N SER A 45 5.40 -18.63 11.54
CA SER A 45 5.05 -19.58 10.48
C SER A 45 4.57 -18.85 9.23
N LEU A 46 4.82 -19.45 8.06
CA LEU A 46 4.34 -18.94 6.77
C LEU A 46 3.54 -20.04 6.06
N ALA A 47 2.23 -19.84 5.95
CA ALA A 47 1.35 -20.69 5.17
C ALA A 47 1.26 -20.14 3.74
N LEU A 48 1.71 -20.95 2.79
CA LEU A 48 1.73 -20.60 1.37
C LEU A 48 0.66 -21.38 0.62
N ARG A 49 -0.17 -20.67 -0.12
CA ARG A 49 -1.10 -21.30 -1.06
C ARG A 49 -0.67 -20.97 -2.48
N ARG A 50 -0.73 -21.98 -3.33
CA ARG A 50 -0.29 -21.86 -4.74
C ARG A 50 -1.17 -20.95 -5.59
N LYS A 51 -2.47 -20.88 -5.27
CA LYS A 51 -3.48 -20.03 -5.93
C LYS A 51 -4.55 -19.65 -4.93
N PHE A 52 -5.08 -18.45 -5.01
CA PHE A 52 -6.25 -18.05 -4.26
C PHE A 52 -7.47 -18.92 -4.59
N SER A 53 -8.28 -19.22 -3.58
CA SER A 53 -9.55 -19.91 -3.71
C SER A 53 -10.51 -19.44 -2.62
N CYS A 54 -11.64 -18.84 -3.01
CA CYS A 54 -12.67 -18.40 -2.06
C CYS A 54 -13.16 -19.56 -1.18
N ARG A 55 -13.46 -20.71 -1.80
CA ARG A 55 -14.00 -21.87 -1.11
C ARG A 55 -13.07 -22.45 -0.04
N GLU A 56 -11.77 -22.39 -0.28
CA GLU A 56 -10.76 -22.97 0.61
C GLU A 56 -10.18 -21.96 1.61
N PHE A 57 -10.41 -20.68 1.40
CA PHE A 57 -9.75 -19.62 2.18
C PHE A 57 -9.95 -19.81 3.68
N TRP A 58 -11.20 -19.87 4.12
CA TRP A 58 -11.51 -20.00 5.54
C TRP A 58 -11.16 -21.39 6.11
N ALA A 59 -11.19 -22.43 5.28
CA ALA A 59 -10.70 -23.76 5.66
C ALA A 59 -9.19 -23.76 5.91
N ASP A 60 -8.42 -23.11 5.04
CA ASP A 60 -6.97 -22.93 5.23
C ASP A 60 -6.66 -22.06 6.45
N VAL A 61 -7.38 -20.95 6.62
CA VAL A 61 -7.21 -20.05 7.78
C VAL A 61 -7.39 -20.84 9.09
N ARG A 62 -8.40 -21.67 9.18
CA ARG A 62 -8.63 -22.53 10.37
C ARG A 62 -7.59 -23.64 10.49
N ARG A 63 -7.29 -24.36 9.41
CA ARG A 63 -6.33 -25.48 9.38
C ARG A 63 -4.94 -25.06 9.83
N HIS A 64 -4.47 -23.91 9.34
CA HIS A 64 -3.12 -23.42 9.61
C HIS A 64 -3.07 -22.43 10.80
N GLN A 65 -4.20 -22.23 11.48
CA GLN A 65 -4.31 -21.28 12.60
C GLN A 65 -3.77 -19.92 12.24
N VAL A 66 -4.14 -19.42 11.06
CA VAL A 66 -3.70 -18.14 10.51
C VAL A 66 -4.11 -17.00 11.43
N THR A 67 -3.16 -16.15 11.76
CA THR A 67 -3.37 -14.94 12.57
C THR A 67 -3.17 -13.66 11.76
N VAL A 68 -2.39 -13.74 10.68
CA VAL A 68 -2.08 -12.60 9.78
C VAL A 68 -2.28 -13.04 8.34
N CYS A 69 -2.98 -12.22 7.54
CA CYS A 69 -3.22 -12.51 6.15
C CYS A 69 -2.84 -11.35 5.26
N GLN A 70 -2.17 -11.64 4.16
CA GLN A 70 -1.99 -10.69 3.09
C GLN A 70 -3.20 -10.69 2.16
N TYR A 71 -3.62 -9.51 1.69
CA TYR A 71 -4.75 -9.40 0.78
C TYR A 71 -4.46 -8.42 -0.37
N ILE A 72 -5.31 -8.44 -1.36
CA ILE A 72 -5.60 -7.36 -2.30
C ILE A 72 -7.12 -7.14 -2.26
N GLY A 73 -7.58 -5.89 -2.48
CA GLY A 73 -8.99 -5.51 -2.25
C GLY A 73 -10.03 -6.40 -2.95
N GLU A 74 -9.73 -6.86 -4.17
CA GLU A 74 -10.59 -7.79 -4.91
C GLU A 74 -10.84 -9.12 -4.18
N ILE A 75 -9.86 -9.61 -3.44
CA ILE A 75 -10.02 -10.87 -2.66
C ILE A 75 -11.04 -10.71 -1.54
N CYS A 76 -11.04 -9.57 -0.86
CA CYS A 76 -12.06 -9.27 0.14
C CYS A 76 -13.45 -9.23 -0.47
N ARG A 77 -13.57 -8.67 -1.68
CA ARG A 77 -14.83 -8.64 -2.43
C ARG A 77 -15.28 -10.04 -2.83
N TYR A 78 -14.38 -10.90 -3.30
CA TYR A 78 -14.71 -12.29 -3.64
C TYR A 78 -15.15 -13.08 -2.40
N LEU A 79 -14.48 -12.92 -1.27
CA LEU A 79 -14.89 -13.58 -0.02
C LEU A 79 -16.27 -13.12 0.47
N LEU A 80 -16.60 -11.83 0.29
CA LEU A 80 -17.93 -11.30 0.59
C LEU A 80 -19.02 -11.81 -0.35
N SER A 81 -18.68 -12.19 -1.58
CA SER A 81 -19.65 -12.73 -2.54
C SER A 81 -20.01 -14.21 -2.31
N GLU A 82 -19.22 -14.93 -1.52
CA GLU A 82 -19.56 -16.30 -1.12
C GLU A 82 -20.77 -16.29 -0.16
N PRO A 83 -21.61 -17.34 -0.17
CA PRO A 83 -22.71 -17.46 0.79
C PRO A 83 -22.24 -17.34 2.24
N GLU A 84 -23.07 -16.73 3.10
CA GLU A 84 -22.77 -16.66 4.53
C GLU A 84 -22.73 -18.05 5.15
N HIS A 85 -21.82 -18.25 6.11
CA HIS A 85 -21.64 -19.51 6.82
C HIS A 85 -21.60 -19.28 8.32
N PRO A 86 -22.19 -20.17 9.15
CA PRO A 86 -22.16 -20.06 10.62
C PRO A 86 -20.73 -19.94 11.21
N ASP A 87 -19.74 -20.44 10.48
CA ASP A 87 -18.35 -20.42 10.89
C ASP A 87 -17.55 -19.21 10.34
N ASP A 88 -18.19 -18.23 9.73
CA ASP A 88 -17.50 -17.06 9.15
C ASP A 88 -16.63 -16.33 10.16
N ARG A 89 -17.02 -16.32 11.43
CA ARG A 89 -16.25 -15.71 12.54
C ARG A 89 -15.40 -16.71 13.35
N ARG A 90 -15.37 -17.99 12.97
CA ARG A 90 -14.61 -19.03 13.69
C ARG A 90 -13.19 -19.14 13.17
N HIS A 91 -12.35 -18.16 13.48
CA HIS A 91 -10.93 -18.12 13.11
C HIS A 91 -10.13 -17.27 14.08
N GLY A 92 -8.80 -17.41 14.03
CA GLY A 92 -7.85 -16.62 14.84
C GLY A 92 -7.23 -15.43 14.12
N MET A 93 -7.69 -15.09 12.91
CA MET A 93 -7.12 -14.01 12.13
C MET A 93 -7.40 -12.67 12.81
N ARG A 94 -6.34 -11.92 13.13
CA ARG A 94 -6.38 -10.65 13.86
C ARG A 94 -5.86 -9.48 13.04
N THR A 95 -5.11 -9.76 11.99
CA THR A 95 -4.42 -8.73 11.19
C THR A 95 -4.51 -9.07 9.72
N MET A 96 -4.77 -8.05 8.90
CA MET A 96 -4.64 -8.13 7.45
C MET A 96 -3.74 -6.99 6.96
N VAL A 97 -2.96 -7.23 5.92
CA VAL A 97 -2.11 -6.23 5.28
C VAL A 97 -2.23 -6.33 3.76
N GLY A 98 -2.43 -5.21 3.10
CA GLY A 98 -2.60 -5.20 1.66
C GLY A 98 -2.87 -3.82 1.09
N ALA A 99 -3.52 -3.81 -0.08
CA ALA A 99 -3.87 -2.60 -0.81
C ALA A 99 -5.16 -2.78 -1.64
N GLY A 100 -5.84 -1.67 -1.92
CA GLY A 100 -7.01 -1.64 -2.79
C GLY A 100 -8.34 -1.98 -2.11
N LEU A 101 -8.42 -1.85 -0.78
CA LEU A 101 -9.65 -2.11 -0.03
C LEU A 101 -10.49 -0.83 0.08
N SER A 102 -11.61 -0.79 -0.62
CA SER A 102 -12.55 0.34 -0.51
C SER A 102 -13.27 0.35 0.85
N ALA A 103 -13.72 1.54 1.29
CA ALA A 103 -14.33 1.73 2.60
C ALA A 103 -15.57 0.85 2.83
N ASP A 104 -16.43 0.71 1.82
CA ASP A 104 -17.64 -0.11 1.89
C ASP A 104 -17.32 -1.61 2.01
N VAL A 105 -16.33 -2.08 1.23
CA VAL A 105 -15.86 -3.48 1.30
C VAL A 105 -15.21 -3.75 2.66
N TRP A 106 -14.42 -2.80 3.17
CA TRP A 106 -13.82 -2.92 4.50
C TRP A 106 -14.87 -3.08 5.60
N GLN A 107 -15.86 -2.19 5.66
CA GLN A 107 -16.92 -2.24 6.67
C GLN A 107 -17.68 -3.56 6.61
N ARG A 108 -18.16 -3.96 5.44
CA ARG A 108 -18.86 -5.23 5.24
C ARG A 108 -18.00 -6.44 5.58
N PHE A 109 -16.69 -6.36 5.33
CA PHE A 109 -15.77 -7.46 5.63
C PHE A 109 -15.64 -7.70 7.13
N VAL A 110 -15.42 -6.64 7.91
CA VAL A 110 -15.32 -6.77 9.36
C VAL A 110 -16.67 -7.07 10.03
N GLU A 111 -17.77 -6.55 9.48
CA GLU A 111 -19.13 -6.89 9.92
C GLU A 111 -19.42 -8.38 9.78
N ARG A 112 -19.01 -8.99 8.67
CA ARG A 112 -19.25 -10.41 8.41
C ARG A 112 -18.23 -11.32 9.13
N PHE A 113 -16.96 -11.04 8.99
CA PHE A 113 -15.88 -11.94 9.41
C PHE A 113 -15.30 -11.63 10.80
N GLY A 114 -15.66 -10.50 11.39
CA GLY A 114 -15.19 -10.09 12.71
C GLY A 114 -14.13 -8.99 12.66
N GLU A 115 -13.94 -8.36 13.82
CA GLU A 115 -12.98 -7.26 13.99
C GLU A 115 -11.54 -7.73 13.78
N MET A 116 -10.80 -6.95 13.00
CA MET A 116 -9.36 -7.16 12.77
C MET A 116 -8.67 -5.85 12.43
N ARG A 117 -7.37 -5.77 12.69
CA ARG A 117 -6.57 -4.64 12.22
C ARG A 117 -6.24 -4.81 10.76
N ILE A 118 -6.58 -3.81 9.95
CA ILE A 118 -6.31 -3.82 8.53
C ILE A 118 -5.30 -2.71 8.21
N PHE A 119 -4.11 -3.13 7.81
CA PHE A 119 -3.04 -2.26 7.34
C PHE A 119 -3.19 -2.08 5.83
N GLU A 120 -3.98 -1.08 5.44
CA GLU A 120 -4.16 -0.70 4.05
C GLU A 120 -3.02 0.21 3.62
N GLY A 121 -2.37 -0.10 2.50
CA GLY A 121 -1.26 0.65 1.98
C GLY A 121 -1.49 1.16 0.56
N TRP A 122 -0.72 2.20 0.20
CA TRP A 122 -0.57 2.64 -1.18
C TRP A 122 0.91 2.62 -1.54
N GLY A 123 1.22 2.14 -2.74
CA GLY A 123 2.55 2.06 -3.30
C GLY A 123 2.63 1.05 -4.42
N SER A 124 3.77 0.97 -5.09
CA SER A 124 4.08 -0.03 -6.11
C SER A 124 5.51 -0.54 -5.94
N THR A 125 5.88 -1.57 -6.70
CA THR A 125 7.21 -2.18 -6.60
C THR A 125 8.32 -1.21 -7.00
N GLU A 126 8.05 -0.37 -8.00
CA GLU A 126 8.97 0.64 -8.52
C GLU A 126 8.91 1.97 -7.76
N ALA A 127 7.92 2.16 -6.90
CA ALA A 127 7.72 3.40 -6.18
C ALA A 127 8.89 3.70 -5.22
N ASN A 128 9.32 4.95 -5.20
CA ASN A 128 10.27 5.45 -4.23
C ASN A 128 9.62 6.04 -2.97
N THR A 129 8.29 5.95 -2.90
CA THR A 129 7.46 6.40 -1.77
C THR A 129 6.26 5.48 -1.59
N ASN A 130 5.72 5.45 -0.39
CA ASN A 130 4.54 4.67 -0.04
C ASN A 130 3.80 5.29 1.15
N THR A 131 2.59 4.81 1.41
CA THR A 131 1.86 5.10 2.65
C THR A 131 1.32 3.82 3.28
N LEU A 132 1.08 3.85 4.57
CA LEU A 132 0.48 2.75 5.32
C LEU A 132 -0.50 3.29 6.37
N ASN A 133 -1.68 2.75 6.39
CA ASN A 133 -2.69 3.03 7.39
C ASN A 133 -2.43 2.17 8.63
N VAL A 134 -1.78 2.75 9.60
CA VAL A 134 -1.46 2.11 10.88
C VAL A 134 -2.54 2.35 11.95
N ASP A 135 -3.42 3.30 11.72
CA ASP A 135 -4.46 3.72 12.65
C ASP A 135 -5.79 2.95 12.47
N ASN A 136 -5.83 2.00 11.54
CA ASN A 136 -7.04 1.24 11.18
C ASN A 136 -8.22 2.14 10.77
N ARG A 137 -7.93 3.30 10.13
CA ARG A 137 -8.95 4.24 9.66
C ARG A 137 -9.59 3.75 8.38
N VAL A 138 -10.86 3.39 8.45
CA VAL A 138 -11.59 2.79 7.32
C VAL A 138 -11.50 3.65 6.06
N GLY A 139 -11.10 3.01 4.97
CA GLY A 139 -11.00 3.60 3.63
C GLY A 139 -9.74 4.44 3.38
N SER A 140 -8.94 4.75 4.40
CA SER A 140 -7.67 5.44 4.21
C SER A 140 -6.59 4.46 3.74
N CYS A 141 -5.80 4.85 2.75
CA CYS A 141 -4.66 4.09 2.28
C CYS A 141 -3.34 4.48 2.96
N GLY A 142 -3.39 5.30 4.01
CA GLY A 142 -2.24 5.64 4.81
C GLY A 142 -2.31 7.00 5.45
N ARG A 143 -1.31 7.30 6.25
CA ARG A 143 -1.15 8.58 6.92
C ARG A 143 0.24 9.15 6.74
N VAL A 144 0.32 10.44 6.48
CA VAL A 144 1.54 11.25 6.39
C VAL A 144 1.52 12.33 7.47
N PRO A 145 1.90 12.01 8.71
CA PRO A 145 1.79 12.96 9.82
C PRO A 145 2.82 14.10 9.72
N PHE A 146 3.93 13.89 9.01
CA PHE A 146 5.03 14.84 8.87
C PHE A 146 5.50 14.89 7.41
N TRP A 147 4.91 15.79 6.64
CA TRP A 147 5.21 15.94 5.21
C TRP A 147 6.69 16.26 4.92
N GLU A 148 7.35 16.98 5.83
CA GLU A 148 8.76 17.31 5.70
C GLU A 148 9.71 16.11 5.89
N LYS A 149 9.23 15.03 6.48
CA LYS A 149 10.00 13.79 6.72
C LYS A 149 9.78 12.70 5.68
N THR A 150 8.97 12.96 4.68
CA THR A 150 8.72 12.04 3.57
C THR A 150 9.03 12.71 2.23
N ASN A 151 9.30 11.90 1.23
CA ASN A 151 9.45 12.35 -0.15
C ASN A 151 8.11 12.37 -0.93
N LEU A 152 7.01 11.88 -0.33
CA LEU A 152 5.68 11.95 -0.94
C LEU A 152 5.20 13.40 -1.02
N ARG A 153 4.68 13.78 -2.18
CA ARG A 153 3.95 15.05 -2.39
C ARG A 153 2.71 14.78 -3.25
N LEU A 154 1.71 15.63 -3.11
CA LEU A 154 0.57 15.68 -4.01
C LEU A 154 0.65 16.97 -4.83
N VAL A 155 0.52 16.82 -6.13
CA VAL A 155 0.53 17.96 -7.07
C VAL A 155 -0.75 18.00 -7.86
N ARG A 156 -1.19 19.22 -8.21
CA ARG A 156 -2.42 19.43 -8.95
C ARG A 156 -2.32 18.82 -10.35
N TYR A 157 -3.34 18.08 -10.70
CA TYR A 157 -3.45 17.38 -11.97
C TYR A 157 -4.80 17.69 -12.63
N ASP A 158 -4.76 18.03 -13.89
CA ASP A 158 -5.97 18.24 -14.69
C ASP A 158 -6.26 16.94 -15.46
N VAL A 159 -7.34 16.28 -15.07
CA VAL A 159 -7.76 14.99 -15.65
C VAL A 159 -8.30 15.17 -17.08
N GLU A 160 -8.87 16.34 -17.39
CA GLU A 160 -9.45 16.60 -18.72
C GLU A 160 -8.36 16.78 -19.79
N THR A 161 -7.27 17.46 -19.40
CA THR A 161 -6.13 17.71 -20.30
C THR A 161 -4.98 16.71 -20.15
N ASP A 162 -5.08 15.79 -19.16
CA ASP A 162 -4.04 14.82 -18.83
C ASP A 162 -2.68 15.47 -18.54
N THR A 163 -2.70 16.58 -17.78
CA THR A 163 -1.48 17.36 -17.51
C THR A 163 -1.37 17.83 -16.06
N HIS A 164 -0.14 18.03 -15.62
CA HIS A 164 0.17 18.68 -14.34
C HIS A 164 0.03 20.19 -14.45
N LEU A 165 -0.61 20.82 -13.47
CA LEU A 165 -0.68 22.27 -13.39
C LEU A 165 0.66 22.86 -12.92
N ARG A 166 1.11 23.90 -13.60
CA ARG A 166 2.37 24.59 -13.29
C ARG A 166 2.15 26.08 -13.01
N ASP A 167 3.01 26.62 -12.17
CA ASP A 167 3.04 28.05 -11.86
C ASP A 167 3.73 28.88 -12.96
N ALA A 168 3.83 30.20 -12.76
CA ALA A 168 4.49 31.11 -13.69
C ALA A 168 5.99 30.83 -13.89
N ASN A 169 6.64 30.10 -12.96
CA ASN A 169 8.05 29.72 -13.03
C ASN A 169 8.24 28.34 -13.68
N GLY A 170 7.15 27.69 -14.08
CA GLY A 170 7.17 26.35 -14.66
C GLY A 170 7.28 25.20 -13.64
N CYS A 171 7.14 25.47 -12.34
CA CYS A 171 7.12 24.47 -11.28
C CYS A 171 5.72 23.92 -11.05
N LEU A 172 5.62 22.68 -10.55
CA LEU A 172 4.35 22.05 -10.24
C LEU A 172 3.67 22.74 -9.06
N ILE A 173 2.35 22.81 -9.11
CA ILE A 173 1.56 23.41 -8.04
C ILE A 173 1.19 22.33 -7.03
N PRO A 174 1.63 22.44 -5.76
CA PRO A 174 1.25 21.47 -4.72
C PRO A 174 -0.25 21.56 -4.41
N CYS A 175 -0.85 20.42 -4.07
CA CYS A 175 -2.22 20.37 -3.56
C CYS A 175 -2.32 20.94 -2.15
N ARG A 176 -3.45 21.56 -1.84
CA ARG A 176 -3.86 21.90 -0.48
C ARG A 176 -4.49 20.66 0.16
N PRO A 177 -4.54 20.58 1.50
CA PRO A 177 -5.32 19.55 2.18
C PRO A 177 -6.75 19.47 1.64
N GLY A 178 -7.20 18.24 1.37
CA GLY A 178 -8.52 17.98 0.79
C GLY A 178 -8.60 18.05 -0.73
N GLU A 179 -7.62 18.65 -1.42
CA GLU A 179 -7.56 18.62 -2.89
C GLU A 179 -7.11 17.25 -3.42
N VAL A 180 -7.67 16.87 -4.56
CA VAL A 180 -7.23 15.68 -5.32
C VAL A 180 -6.06 16.06 -6.21
N GLY A 181 -5.02 15.25 -6.21
CA GLY A 181 -3.89 15.43 -7.10
C GLY A 181 -3.06 14.18 -7.25
N GLU A 182 -2.13 14.19 -8.20
CA GLU A 182 -1.24 13.07 -8.39
C GLU A 182 -0.24 12.96 -7.24
N ALA A 183 -0.10 11.74 -6.74
CA ALA A 183 0.92 11.38 -5.77
C ALA A 183 2.27 11.21 -6.47
N ILE A 184 3.27 11.95 -6.05
CA ILE A 184 4.62 11.90 -6.60
C ILE A 184 5.64 11.64 -5.51
N GLY A 185 6.73 10.98 -5.86
CA GLY A 185 7.86 10.76 -4.94
C GLY A 185 9.07 11.58 -5.32
N LEU A 186 9.45 12.58 -4.51
CA LEU A 186 10.68 13.35 -4.75
C LEU A 186 11.89 12.41 -4.83
N ILE A 187 12.71 12.59 -5.84
CA ILE A 187 13.90 11.77 -6.06
C ILE A 187 15.07 12.40 -5.32
N HIS A 188 15.60 11.67 -4.34
CA HIS A 188 16.76 12.07 -3.56
C HIS A 188 17.94 11.14 -3.87
N ASN A 189 19.03 11.71 -4.35
CA ASN A 189 20.24 10.98 -4.69
C ASN A 189 21.34 11.21 -3.64
N TYR A 190 21.04 10.93 -2.37
CA TYR A 190 22.05 10.95 -1.33
C TYR A 190 22.93 9.69 -1.42
N PRO A 191 24.28 9.80 -1.37
CA PRO A 191 25.16 8.66 -1.58
C PRO A 191 24.92 7.47 -0.64
N ASP A 192 24.59 7.75 0.62
CA ASP A 192 24.47 6.73 1.67
C ASP A 192 23.01 6.41 2.07
N ILE A 193 22.02 7.01 1.39
CA ILE A 193 20.60 6.82 1.71
C ILE A 193 19.89 6.20 0.50
N VAL A 194 19.35 4.99 0.68
CA VAL A 194 18.55 4.31 -0.36
C VAL A 194 17.12 4.86 -0.43
N ALA A 195 16.60 5.35 0.69
CA ALA A 195 15.24 5.89 0.75
C ALA A 195 15.10 7.11 -0.17
N GLY A 196 14.01 7.12 -0.97
CA GLY A 196 13.72 8.19 -1.91
C GLY A 196 14.47 8.08 -3.26
N ARG A 197 15.31 7.08 -3.47
CA ARG A 197 15.87 6.79 -4.81
C ARG A 197 14.79 6.21 -5.71
N PHE A 198 14.85 6.58 -6.98
CA PHE A 198 14.09 5.93 -8.03
C PHE A 198 15.07 5.18 -8.94
N GLU A 199 15.04 3.86 -8.90
CA GLU A 199 15.98 3.01 -9.67
C GLU A 199 15.57 2.89 -11.15
N GLY A 200 14.34 3.28 -11.47
CA GLY A 200 13.82 3.23 -12.84
C GLY A 200 13.38 1.84 -13.30
N TYR A 201 13.12 1.77 -14.59
CA TYR A 201 12.73 0.55 -15.28
C TYR A 201 13.93 0.00 -16.09
N THR A 202 13.79 -1.22 -16.60
CA THR A 202 14.78 -1.81 -17.51
C THR A 202 14.93 -1.03 -18.82
N SER A 203 13.88 -0.30 -19.23
CA SER A 203 13.89 0.61 -20.37
C SER A 203 14.19 2.04 -19.91
N PRO A 204 15.28 2.68 -20.40
CA PRO A 204 15.56 4.09 -20.11
C PRO A 204 14.44 5.04 -20.56
N ALA A 205 13.80 4.74 -21.69
CA ALA A 205 12.69 5.56 -22.21
C ALA A 205 11.46 5.51 -21.28
N GLU A 206 11.11 4.35 -20.73
CA GLU A 206 10.03 4.22 -19.76
C GLU A 206 10.40 4.90 -18.42
N THR A 207 11.66 4.80 -18.02
CA THR A 207 12.17 5.52 -16.84
C THR A 207 11.98 7.03 -16.99
N GLU A 208 12.42 7.60 -18.12
CA GLU A 208 12.31 9.04 -18.36
C GLU A 208 10.85 9.53 -18.41
N ARG A 209 9.92 8.74 -18.93
CA ARG A 209 8.48 9.08 -18.93
C ARG A 209 7.89 9.22 -17.53
N LYS A 210 8.47 8.54 -16.55
CA LYS A 210 8.01 8.57 -15.15
C LYS A 210 8.74 9.60 -14.28
N ILE A 211 9.66 10.40 -14.88
CA ILE A 211 10.39 11.44 -14.16
C ILE A 211 9.78 12.82 -14.48
N LEU A 212 9.21 13.44 -13.48
CA LEU A 212 8.81 14.85 -13.51
C LEU A 212 10.00 15.72 -13.15
N ARG A 213 10.21 16.78 -13.90
CA ARG A 213 11.31 17.72 -13.71
C ARG A 213 10.80 19.10 -13.33
N ASN A 214 11.63 19.88 -12.62
CA ASN A 214 11.26 21.18 -12.09
C ASN A 214 9.95 21.09 -11.28
N VAL A 215 9.98 20.24 -10.27
CA VAL A 215 8.81 19.93 -9.45
C VAL A 215 8.46 21.13 -8.58
N PHE A 216 9.35 21.54 -7.68
CA PHE A 216 9.17 22.73 -6.83
C PHE A 216 10.30 23.72 -6.96
N THR A 217 11.45 23.28 -7.45
CA THR A 217 12.61 24.12 -7.76
C THR A 217 13.24 23.69 -9.08
N LEU A 218 13.94 24.61 -9.74
CA LEU A 218 14.64 24.29 -10.97
C LEU A 218 15.71 23.20 -10.71
N GLY A 219 15.64 22.13 -11.48
CA GLY A 219 16.59 21.02 -11.41
C GLY A 219 16.21 19.88 -10.47
N ASP A 220 15.16 20.00 -9.66
CA ASP A 220 14.65 18.88 -8.88
C ASP A 220 13.83 17.91 -9.75
N ALA A 221 13.60 16.71 -9.23
CA ALA A 221 12.86 15.67 -9.92
C ALA A 221 12.00 14.84 -8.98
N ALA A 222 10.92 14.27 -9.51
CA ALA A 222 10.08 13.32 -8.80
C ALA A 222 9.67 12.17 -9.71
N TRP A 223 9.41 11.02 -9.12
CA TRP A 223 8.73 9.90 -9.75
C TRP A 223 7.22 10.18 -9.82
N SER A 224 6.64 9.97 -10.99
CA SER A 224 5.19 10.08 -11.26
C SER A 224 4.53 8.74 -11.04
N SER A 225 3.59 8.64 -10.11
CA SER A 225 2.87 7.39 -9.85
C SER A 225 1.81 7.06 -10.90
N GLY A 226 1.13 8.08 -11.38
CA GLY A 226 -0.11 7.95 -12.13
C GLY A 226 -1.33 7.69 -11.24
N ASP A 227 -1.21 7.83 -9.92
CA ASP A 227 -2.30 7.61 -8.98
C ASP A 227 -2.74 8.95 -8.36
N LEU A 228 -4.05 9.20 -8.38
CA LEU A 228 -4.65 10.36 -7.73
C LEU A 228 -4.99 10.03 -6.28
N LEU A 229 -4.48 10.82 -5.38
CA LEU A 229 -4.80 10.75 -3.95
C LEU A 229 -5.42 12.06 -3.49
N ARG A 230 -6.13 11.98 -2.38
CA ARG A 230 -6.59 13.11 -1.59
C ARG A 230 -6.12 12.91 -0.16
N CYS A 231 -5.42 13.88 0.41
CA CYS A 231 -5.03 13.83 1.83
C CYS A 231 -5.67 14.99 2.60
N ASP A 232 -6.10 14.72 3.83
CA ASP A 232 -6.69 15.74 4.71
C ASP A 232 -5.63 16.50 5.54
N GLU A 233 -6.09 17.40 6.40
CA GLU A 233 -5.23 18.23 7.27
C GLU A 233 -4.46 17.39 8.31
N ASP A 234 -5.01 16.23 8.71
CA ASP A 234 -4.36 15.28 9.63
C ASP A 234 -3.37 14.35 8.94
N GLY A 235 -3.23 14.47 7.60
CA GLY A 235 -2.35 13.69 6.75
C GLY A 235 -2.91 12.32 6.35
N TYR A 236 -4.16 11.99 6.64
CA TYR A 236 -4.76 10.77 6.11
C TYR A 236 -5.02 10.90 4.62
N CYS A 237 -4.66 9.86 3.89
CA CYS A 237 -4.76 9.82 2.43
C CYS A 237 -5.75 8.77 1.97
N TRP A 238 -6.48 9.08 0.90
CA TRP A 238 -7.42 8.19 0.22
C TRP A 238 -7.05 8.09 -1.24
N PHE A 239 -7.06 6.88 -1.76
CA PHE A 239 -6.96 6.65 -3.19
C PHE A 239 -8.26 7.10 -3.88
N VAL A 240 -8.12 7.85 -4.98
CA VAL A 240 -9.26 8.38 -5.74
C VAL A 240 -9.39 7.65 -7.07
N ASP A 241 -8.34 7.64 -7.87
CA ASP A 241 -8.34 7.03 -9.20
C ASP A 241 -6.91 6.87 -9.74
N ARG A 242 -6.79 6.22 -10.87
CA ARG A 242 -5.56 6.11 -11.64
C ARG A 242 -5.67 6.86 -12.95
N VAL A 243 -4.64 7.64 -13.31
CA VAL A 243 -4.52 8.36 -14.57
C VAL A 243 -3.55 7.62 -15.50
N GLY A 244 -3.88 7.57 -16.82
CA GLY A 244 -3.08 6.93 -17.87
C GLY A 244 -3.56 5.57 -18.29
#